data_cb6a06ca26ac462d074db46c906ae362
#
_entry.id   cb6a06ca26ac462d074db46c906ae362
#
_cell.length_a   1.000
_cell.length_b   1.000
_cell.length_c   1.000
_cell.angle_alpha   90.00
_cell.angle_beta   90.00
_cell.angle_gamma   90.00
#
_symmetry.space_group_name_H-M   'P 1'
#
loop_
_entity.id
_entity.type
_entity.pdbx_description
1 polymer ?
#
loop_
_entity_poly.entity_id
_entity_poly.type
_entity_poly.pdbx_seq_one_letter_code
_entity_poly.pdbx_strand_id
1 'polypeptide(L)'
;PKVFLFDEPLSNLDAKLRVSARAEISKLHHRLGTTFIYVTHDQVEAMTMGDRIMVINEGILQQIDSPRNLYNAPNNVFVAGFIGSPSMNFFDATMVAEEGQLFADTGDFRVHAPDDRKQVYGDYVGKEVVLGVRPENIHGTPYVPPNIDAAPIKATVDVVELLGHELNLFVNSGKNNFVAIVDTRLAPTVGNEIDM
;
A
#
# COMPACT_ATOMS: atom_id res chain seq x y z
N PRO A 1 -16.47 -30.77 11.79
CA PRO A 1 -16.39 -30.75 10.32
C PRO A 1 -14.92 -30.73 9.87
N LYS A 2 -14.68 -31.16 8.62
CA LYS A 2 -13.33 -31.11 8.02
C LYS A 2 -12.98 -29.73 7.47
N VAL A 3 -13.99 -28.91 7.17
CA VAL A 3 -13.88 -27.56 6.62
C VAL A 3 -14.97 -26.69 7.22
N PHE A 4 -14.63 -25.46 7.57
CA PHE A 4 -15.59 -24.40 7.90
C PHE A 4 -15.67 -23.39 6.75
N LEU A 5 -16.89 -22.96 6.45
CA LEU A 5 -17.16 -21.94 5.43
C LEU A 5 -17.76 -20.73 6.12
N PHE A 6 -17.16 -19.56 5.95
CA PHE A 6 -17.64 -18.28 6.45
C PHE A 6 -17.85 -17.33 5.27
N ASP A 7 -19.04 -16.77 5.17
CA ASP A 7 -19.39 -15.77 4.17
C ASP A 7 -19.69 -14.45 4.88
N GLU A 8 -18.75 -13.52 4.83
CA GLU A 8 -18.79 -12.20 5.48
C GLU A 8 -19.34 -12.22 6.93
N PRO A 9 -18.85 -13.07 7.82
CA PRO A 9 -19.49 -13.30 9.11
C PRO A 9 -19.42 -12.11 10.06
N LEU A 10 -18.55 -11.13 9.83
CA LEU A 10 -18.36 -9.96 10.70
C LEU A 10 -18.91 -8.65 10.09
N SER A 11 -19.51 -8.68 8.90
CA SER A 11 -19.95 -7.48 8.16
C SER A 11 -20.94 -6.61 8.94
N ASN A 12 -21.79 -7.22 9.76
CA ASN A 12 -22.85 -6.54 10.52
C ASN A 12 -22.46 -6.15 11.96
N LEU A 13 -21.16 -6.30 12.32
CA LEU A 13 -20.67 -5.96 13.66
C LEU A 13 -20.06 -4.55 13.71
N ASP A 14 -20.25 -3.89 14.85
CA ASP A 14 -19.50 -2.66 15.14
C ASP A 14 -17.99 -2.91 15.27
N ALA A 15 -17.19 -1.84 15.20
CA ALA A 15 -15.73 -1.93 15.18
C ALA A 15 -15.15 -2.69 16.39
N LYS A 16 -15.69 -2.46 17.61
CA LYS A 16 -15.20 -3.10 18.83
C LYS A 16 -15.51 -4.59 18.86
N LEU A 17 -16.73 -4.97 18.52
CA LEU A 17 -17.14 -6.37 18.42
C LEU A 17 -16.40 -7.09 17.31
N ARG A 18 -16.15 -6.45 16.17
CA ARG A 18 -15.39 -7.01 15.05
C ARG A 18 -13.97 -7.38 15.47
N VAL A 19 -13.25 -6.52 16.21
CA VAL A 19 -11.91 -6.83 16.74
C VAL A 19 -11.94 -8.06 17.65
N SER A 20 -12.91 -8.12 18.58
CA SER A 20 -13.03 -9.25 19.51
C SER A 20 -13.39 -10.55 18.77
N ALA A 21 -14.31 -10.50 17.81
CA ALA A 21 -14.74 -11.66 17.04
C ALA A 21 -13.62 -12.21 16.15
N ARG A 22 -12.81 -11.35 15.49
CA ARG A 22 -11.62 -11.77 14.75
C ARG A 22 -10.66 -12.57 15.65
N ALA A 23 -10.37 -12.06 16.84
CA ALA A 23 -9.47 -12.74 17.78
C ALA A 23 -10.03 -14.11 18.19
N GLU A 24 -11.34 -14.22 18.43
CA GLU A 24 -11.96 -15.51 18.80
C GLU A 24 -11.97 -16.50 17.63
N ILE A 25 -12.24 -16.07 16.40
CA ILE A 25 -12.18 -16.95 15.21
C ILE A 25 -10.74 -17.42 14.99
N SER A 26 -9.73 -16.57 15.12
CA SER A 26 -8.32 -16.95 14.99
C SER A 26 -7.92 -18.00 16.07
N LYS A 27 -8.33 -17.78 17.33
CA LYS A 27 -8.10 -18.76 18.40
C LYS A 27 -8.80 -20.09 18.11
N LEU A 28 -10.02 -20.04 17.60
CA LEU A 28 -10.79 -21.24 17.22
C LEU A 28 -10.09 -22.01 16.10
N HIS A 29 -9.61 -21.32 15.07
CA HIS A 29 -8.83 -21.91 13.98
C HIS A 29 -7.59 -22.64 14.50
N HIS A 30 -6.76 -21.98 15.31
CA HIS A 30 -5.57 -22.59 15.90
C HIS A 30 -5.90 -23.80 16.77
N ARG A 31 -6.98 -23.73 17.56
CA ARG A 31 -7.39 -24.83 18.43
C ARG A 31 -7.89 -26.06 17.66
N LEU A 32 -8.62 -25.84 16.57
CA LEU A 32 -9.21 -26.92 15.78
C LEU A 32 -8.25 -27.53 14.76
N GLY A 33 -7.29 -26.76 14.23
CA GLY A 33 -6.33 -27.19 13.21
C GLY A 33 -7.00 -27.65 11.91
N THR A 34 -8.21 -27.16 11.61
CA THR A 34 -8.98 -27.53 10.42
C THR A 34 -8.98 -26.40 9.40
N THR A 35 -9.30 -26.70 8.15
CA THR A 35 -9.36 -25.71 7.09
C THR A 35 -10.55 -24.77 7.29
N PHE A 36 -10.28 -23.43 7.27
CA PHE A 36 -11.29 -22.39 7.22
C PHE A 36 -11.24 -21.72 5.85
N ILE A 37 -12.38 -21.62 5.18
CA ILE A 37 -12.57 -20.78 4.00
C ILE A 37 -13.40 -19.59 4.46
N TYR A 38 -12.82 -18.40 4.32
CA TYR A 38 -13.37 -17.17 4.86
C TYR A 38 -13.48 -16.13 3.74
N VAL A 39 -14.70 -15.73 3.41
CA VAL A 39 -14.98 -14.66 2.44
C VAL A 39 -15.18 -13.35 3.19
N THR A 40 -14.52 -12.31 2.75
CA THR A 40 -14.64 -10.95 3.30
C THR A 40 -14.27 -9.90 2.27
N HIS A 41 -14.82 -8.71 2.40
CA HIS A 41 -14.37 -7.50 1.70
C HIS A 41 -13.49 -6.61 2.60
N ASP A 42 -13.30 -6.97 3.88
CA ASP A 42 -12.46 -6.25 4.83
C ASP A 42 -11.02 -6.76 4.73
N GLN A 43 -10.12 -5.88 4.26
CA GLN A 43 -8.70 -6.21 4.10
C GLN A 43 -8.03 -6.54 5.45
N VAL A 44 -8.45 -5.89 6.54
CA VAL A 44 -7.87 -6.13 7.86
C VAL A 44 -8.20 -7.55 8.33
N GLU A 45 -9.43 -8.03 8.05
CA GLU A 45 -9.80 -9.41 8.33
C GLU A 45 -8.93 -10.39 7.52
N ALA A 46 -8.85 -10.19 6.19
CA ALA A 46 -8.06 -11.04 5.32
C ALA A 46 -6.59 -11.08 5.73
N MET A 47 -5.97 -9.91 5.91
CA MET A 47 -4.54 -9.77 6.21
C MET A 47 -4.14 -10.28 7.60
N THR A 48 -5.06 -10.25 8.57
CA THR A 48 -4.76 -10.64 9.97
C THR A 48 -5.13 -12.07 10.30
N MET A 49 -6.06 -12.68 9.57
CA MET A 49 -6.58 -14.01 9.87
C MET A 49 -6.16 -15.07 8.84
N GLY A 50 -5.88 -14.68 7.60
CA GLY A 50 -5.58 -15.62 6.53
C GLY A 50 -4.13 -16.09 6.52
N ASP A 51 -3.90 -17.41 6.42
CA ASP A 51 -2.58 -17.96 6.08
C ASP A 51 -2.28 -17.75 4.59
N ARG A 52 -3.33 -17.79 3.77
CA ARG A 52 -3.32 -17.50 2.34
C ARG A 52 -4.56 -16.69 1.98
N ILE A 53 -4.37 -15.68 1.14
CA ILE A 53 -5.46 -14.83 0.64
C ILE A 53 -5.57 -15.03 -0.87
N MET A 54 -6.80 -15.19 -1.33
CA MET A 54 -7.16 -15.20 -2.75
C MET A 54 -7.81 -13.86 -3.09
N VAL A 55 -7.16 -13.08 -3.93
CA VAL A 55 -7.71 -11.82 -4.47
C VAL A 55 -8.43 -12.12 -5.77
N ILE A 56 -9.72 -11.78 -5.82
CA ILE A 56 -10.60 -12.00 -6.97
C ILE A 56 -11.14 -10.64 -7.43
N ASN A 57 -11.14 -10.41 -8.73
CA ASN A 57 -11.78 -9.26 -9.36
C ASN A 57 -12.69 -9.74 -10.49
N GLU A 58 -13.97 -9.37 -10.49
CA GLU A 58 -14.96 -9.76 -11.49
C GLU A 58 -14.97 -11.27 -11.78
N GLY A 59 -14.82 -12.08 -10.73
CA GLY A 59 -14.78 -13.55 -10.84
C GLY A 59 -13.46 -14.13 -11.34
N ILE A 60 -12.46 -13.29 -11.63
CA ILE A 60 -11.14 -13.71 -12.10
C ILE A 60 -10.14 -13.67 -10.95
N LEU A 61 -9.42 -14.77 -10.76
CA LEU A 61 -8.31 -14.85 -9.81
C LEU A 61 -7.18 -13.90 -10.24
N GLN A 62 -6.82 -12.96 -9.36
CA GLN A 62 -5.72 -12.02 -9.59
C GLN A 62 -4.41 -12.51 -8.96
N GLN A 63 -4.46 -12.96 -7.73
CA GLN A 63 -3.32 -13.53 -7.01
C GLN A 63 -3.81 -14.37 -5.83
N ILE A 64 -3.04 -15.42 -5.50
CA ILE A 64 -3.21 -16.19 -4.28
C ILE A 64 -1.86 -16.37 -3.62
N ASP A 65 -1.70 -15.83 -2.40
CA ASP A 65 -0.43 -15.86 -1.68
C ASP A 65 -0.64 -15.62 -0.18
N SER A 66 0.46 -15.62 0.58
CA SER A 66 0.47 -15.13 1.97
C SER A 66 0.15 -13.63 2.02
N PRO A 67 -0.41 -13.12 3.14
CA PRO A 67 -0.65 -11.70 3.33
C PRO A 67 0.59 -10.85 3.02
N ARG A 68 1.75 -11.26 3.52
CA ARG A 68 3.02 -10.57 3.32
C ARG A 68 3.41 -10.46 1.86
N ASN A 69 3.24 -11.52 1.08
CA ASN A 69 3.61 -11.51 -0.34
C ASN A 69 2.65 -10.68 -1.16
N LEU A 70 1.33 -10.73 -0.87
CA LEU A 70 0.35 -9.86 -1.52
C LEU A 70 0.66 -8.38 -1.34
N TYR A 71 1.16 -8.01 -0.15
CA TYR A 71 1.53 -6.63 0.15
C TYR A 71 2.85 -6.21 -0.49
N ASN A 72 3.89 -7.06 -0.39
CA ASN A 72 5.26 -6.72 -0.82
C ASN A 72 5.56 -7.04 -2.29
N ALA A 73 4.85 -8.02 -2.87
CA ALA A 73 5.08 -8.51 -4.22
C ALA A 73 3.74 -8.76 -4.96
N PRO A 74 2.92 -7.72 -5.16
CA PRO A 74 1.68 -7.82 -5.92
C PRO A 74 1.97 -8.18 -7.38
N ASN A 75 1.18 -9.11 -7.94
CA ASN A 75 1.38 -9.58 -9.31
C ASN A 75 0.96 -8.58 -10.38
N ASN A 76 0.10 -7.61 -10.03
CA ASN A 76 -0.40 -6.61 -10.96
C ASN A 76 -0.86 -5.34 -10.20
N VAL A 77 -1.17 -4.30 -10.98
CA VAL A 77 -1.61 -2.99 -10.47
C VAL A 77 -2.90 -3.10 -9.66
N PHE A 78 -3.83 -4.00 -10.04
CA PHE A 78 -5.07 -4.21 -9.30
C PHE A 78 -4.77 -4.69 -7.87
N VAL A 79 -3.97 -5.75 -7.71
CA VAL A 79 -3.62 -6.28 -6.39
C VAL A 79 -2.85 -5.25 -5.57
N ALA A 80 -1.92 -4.53 -6.21
CA ALA A 80 -1.13 -3.47 -5.56
C ALA A 80 -2.01 -2.35 -4.98
N GLY A 81 -3.02 -1.91 -5.74
CA GLY A 81 -3.96 -0.88 -5.31
C GLY A 81 -5.06 -1.39 -4.38
N PHE A 82 -5.43 -2.68 -4.49
CA PHE A 82 -6.45 -3.27 -3.65
C PHE A 82 -5.93 -3.57 -2.24
N ILE A 83 -4.67 -3.99 -2.09
CA ILE A 83 -4.07 -4.36 -0.80
C ILE A 83 -3.33 -3.17 -0.19
N GLY A 84 -3.82 -2.70 0.95
CA GLY A 84 -3.30 -1.58 1.74
C GLY A 84 -4.36 -0.52 2.04
N SER A 85 -4.24 0.14 3.18
CA SER A 85 -5.12 1.22 3.59
C SER A 85 -4.29 2.34 4.26
N PRO A 86 -4.17 3.49 3.60
CA PRO A 86 -4.65 3.83 2.25
C PRO A 86 -4.05 2.97 1.14
N SER A 87 -4.66 2.99 -0.05
CA SER A 87 -4.18 2.29 -1.23
C SER A 87 -2.84 2.82 -1.73
N MET A 88 -2.09 1.99 -2.48
CA MET A 88 -0.86 2.41 -3.15
C MET A 88 -1.13 3.58 -4.10
N ASN A 89 -0.25 4.58 -4.09
CA ASN A 89 -0.25 5.64 -5.10
C ASN A 89 0.34 5.11 -6.40
N PHE A 90 -0.23 5.50 -7.53
CA PHE A 90 0.26 5.17 -8.86
C PHE A 90 0.54 6.43 -9.65
N PHE A 91 1.71 6.47 -10.28
CA PHE A 91 2.16 7.58 -11.11
C PHE A 91 2.55 7.07 -12.49
N ASP A 92 2.04 7.69 -13.53
CA ASP A 92 2.56 7.46 -14.89
C ASP A 92 3.97 8.02 -14.97
N ALA A 93 4.90 7.20 -15.43
CA ALA A 93 6.32 7.55 -15.49
C ALA A 93 6.97 6.96 -16.75
N THR A 94 8.13 7.49 -17.10
CA THR A 94 9.00 6.90 -18.12
C THR A 94 10.25 6.39 -17.43
N MET A 95 10.68 5.17 -17.75
CA MET A 95 11.96 4.67 -17.25
C MET A 95 13.11 5.34 -18.01
N VAL A 96 13.99 6.01 -17.28
CA VAL A 96 15.15 6.72 -17.86
C VAL A 96 16.44 6.20 -17.27
N ALA A 97 17.52 6.25 -18.05
CA ALA A 97 18.87 5.90 -17.63
C ALA A 97 19.76 7.15 -17.66
N GLU A 98 20.40 7.46 -16.54
CA GLU A 98 21.32 8.59 -16.41
C GLU A 98 22.53 8.19 -15.55
N GLU A 99 23.74 8.45 -16.02
CA GLU A 99 24.99 8.13 -15.33
C GLU A 99 25.11 6.67 -14.83
N GLY A 100 24.46 5.75 -15.56
CA GLY A 100 24.45 4.34 -15.22
C GLY A 100 23.45 3.95 -14.12
N GLN A 101 22.60 4.85 -13.66
CA GLN A 101 21.47 4.61 -12.76
C GLN A 101 20.16 4.62 -13.55
N LEU A 102 19.11 4.01 -12.97
CA LEU A 102 17.77 3.98 -13.54
C LEU A 102 16.82 4.79 -12.67
N PHE A 103 15.94 5.56 -13.31
CA PHE A 103 14.92 6.37 -12.64
C PHE A 103 13.56 6.16 -13.30
N ALA A 104 12.52 6.17 -12.48
CA ALA A 104 11.16 6.39 -12.93
C ALA A 104 10.90 7.91 -12.92
N ASP A 105 10.74 8.51 -14.10
CA ASP A 105 10.54 9.96 -14.31
C ASP A 105 9.06 10.23 -14.59
N THR A 106 8.39 10.93 -13.67
CA THR A 106 6.97 11.31 -13.83
C THR A 106 6.79 12.62 -14.59
N GLY A 107 7.91 13.33 -14.86
CA GLY A 107 7.92 14.69 -15.38
C GLY A 107 7.90 15.78 -14.30
N ASP A 108 7.31 15.50 -13.13
CA ASP A 108 7.29 16.41 -11.98
C ASP A 108 8.37 16.06 -10.95
N PHE A 109 8.66 14.76 -10.80
CA PHE A 109 9.72 14.23 -9.94
C PHE A 109 10.28 12.92 -10.48
N ARG A 110 11.42 12.51 -9.95
CA ARG A 110 12.10 11.26 -10.32
C ARG A 110 12.37 10.40 -9.09
N VAL A 111 12.15 9.12 -9.22
CA VAL A 111 12.46 8.15 -8.16
C VAL A 111 13.53 7.18 -8.68
N HIS A 112 14.61 7.03 -7.92
CA HIS A 112 15.66 6.07 -8.23
C HIS A 112 15.12 4.65 -8.18
N ALA A 113 15.35 3.88 -9.23
CA ALA A 113 14.99 2.47 -9.27
C ALA A 113 16.01 1.64 -8.45
N PRO A 114 15.56 0.71 -7.59
CA PRO A 114 16.47 -0.09 -6.76
C PRO A 114 17.55 -0.80 -7.59
N ASP A 115 18.81 -0.69 -7.17
CA ASP A 115 19.97 -1.24 -7.90
C ASP A 115 19.89 -2.76 -8.06
N ASP A 116 19.31 -3.47 -7.11
CA ASP A 116 19.11 -4.92 -7.18
C ASP A 116 18.12 -5.35 -8.26
N ARG A 117 17.32 -4.42 -8.79
CA ARG A 117 16.34 -4.61 -9.88
C ARG A 117 16.81 -4.06 -11.24
N LYS A 118 17.98 -3.45 -11.30
CA LYS A 118 18.51 -2.78 -12.48
C LYS A 118 18.51 -3.67 -13.73
N GLN A 119 18.83 -4.94 -13.59
CA GLN A 119 18.82 -5.88 -14.71
C GLN A 119 17.40 -6.05 -15.30
N VAL A 120 16.36 -6.12 -14.45
CA VAL A 120 14.98 -6.27 -14.87
C VAL A 120 14.46 -4.96 -15.48
N TYR A 121 14.73 -3.84 -14.82
CA TYR A 121 14.20 -2.54 -15.22
C TYR A 121 14.95 -1.94 -16.42
N GLY A 122 16.16 -2.38 -16.70
CA GLY A 122 16.94 -1.93 -17.87
C GLY A 122 16.24 -2.17 -19.20
N ASP A 123 15.45 -3.24 -19.32
CA ASP A 123 14.67 -3.56 -20.51
C ASP A 123 13.51 -2.57 -20.77
N TYR A 124 13.19 -1.74 -19.78
CA TYR A 124 12.11 -0.75 -19.83
C TYR A 124 12.59 0.68 -20.09
N VAL A 125 13.91 0.91 -20.26
CA VAL A 125 14.44 2.26 -20.55
C VAL A 125 13.81 2.81 -21.82
N GLY A 126 13.28 4.05 -21.71
CA GLY A 126 12.54 4.74 -22.77
C GLY A 126 11.07 4.30 -22.91
N LYS A 127 10.57 3.39 -22.05
CA LYS A 127 9.16 2.94 -22.07
C LYS A 127 8.36 3.62 -20.97
N GLU A 128 7.07 3.76 -21.23
CA GLU A 128 6.07 4.12 -20.22
C GLU A 128 5.92 2.99 -19.20
N VAL A 129 5.90 3.35 -17.93
CA VAL A 129 5.74 2.45 -16.77
C VAL A 129 4.81 3.08 -15.75
N VAL A 130 4.28 2.28 -14.85
CA VAL A 130 3.53 2.76 -13.69
C VAL A 130 4.42 2.62 -12.45
N LEU A 131 4.77 3.75 -11.83
CA LEU A 131 5.46 3.80 -10.55
C LEU A 131 4.44 3.66 -9.43
N GLY A 132 4.53 2.59 -8.63
CA GLY A 132 3.72 2.40 -7.43
C GLY A 132 4.51 2.77 -6.18
N VAL A 133 3.96 3.67 -5.34
CA VAL A 133 4.56 4.06 -4.06
C VAL A 133 3.50 3.95 -2.96
N ARG A 134 3.80 3.20 -1.91
CA ARG A 134 2.88 3.09 -0.77
C ARG A 134 2.88 4.37 0.06
N PRO A 135 1.73 4.78 0.63
CA PRO A 135 1.62 6.01 1.43
C PRO A 135 2.62 6.11 2.59
N GLU A 136 2.93 5.00 3.24
CA GLU A 136 3.88 4.92 4.36
C GLU A 136 5.36 5.06 3.94
N ASN A 137 5.66 5.00 2.65
CA ASN A 137 7.00 5.23 2.10
C ASN A 137 7.20 6.67 1.62
N ILE A 138 6.23 7.54 1.86
CA ILE A 138 6.31 8.97 1.57
C ILE A 138 6.39 9.71 2.90
N HIS A 139 7.47 10.43 3.11
CA HIS A 139 7.78 11.06 4.40
C HIS A 139 7.81 12.56 4.27
N GLY A 140 7.39 13.27 5.32
CA GLY A 140 7.51 14.74 5.40
C GLY A 140 8.78 15.17 6.11
N THR A 141 9.52 16.11 5.55
CA THR A 141 10.70 16.71 6.16
C THR A 141 10.30 17.51 7.42
N PRO A 142 11.01 17.38 8.57
CA PRO A 142 12.31 16.71 8.78
C PRO A 142 12.21 15.24 9.25
N TYR A 143 11.04 14.62 9.25
CA TYR A 143 10.81 13.29 9.83
C TYR A 143 11.06 12.15 8.82
N VAL A 144 12.14 12.26 8.05
CA VAL A 144 12.56 11.24 7.10
C VAL A 144 13.40 10.19 7.83
N PRO A 145 13.13 8.88 7.68
CA PRO A 145 13.96 7.84 8.25
C PRO A 145 15.42 7.93 7.76
N PRO A 146 16.41 7.65 8.63
CA PRO A 146 17.81 7.68 8.21
C PRO A 146 18.12 6.53 7.22
N ASN A 147 19.08 6.77 6.32
CA ASN A 147 19.63 5.77 5.38
C ASN A 147 18.62 5.25 4.34
N ILE A 148 17.63 6.05 3.95
CA ILE A 148 16.82 5.77 2.76
C ILE A 148 17.33 6.58 1.57
N ASP A 149 17.20 6.00 0.39
CA ASP A 149 17.42 6.70 -0.88
C ASP A 149 16.14 7.49 -1.21
N ALA A 150 16.11 8.77 -0.83
CA ALA A 150 14.94 9.61 -0.91
C ALA A 150 14.98 10.50 -2.16
N ALA A 151 13.86 10.55 -2.87
CA ALA A 151 13.62 11.50 -3.95
C ALA A 151 12.84 12.69 -3.38
N PRO A 152 13.46 13.87 -3.16
CA PRO A 152 12.76 15.02 -2.61
C PRO A 152 11.71 15.55 -3.59
N ILE A 153 10.52 15.84 -3.06
CA ILE A 153 9.38 16.36 -3.82
C ILE A 153 8.73 17.49 -3.03
N LYS A 154 8.28 18.53 -3.73
CA LYS A 154 7.43 19.58 -3.16
C LYS A 154 5.99 19.30 -3.48
N ALA A 155 5.14 19.37 -2.47
CA ALA A 155 3.72 19.11 -2.62
C ALA A 155 2.88 20.14 -1.84
N THR A 156 1.73 20.50 -2.38
CA THR A 156 0.73 21.31 -1.69
C THR A 156 -0.23 20.41 -0.93
N VAL A 157 -0.52 20.73 0.32
CA VAL A 157 -1.44 20.00 1.18
C VAL A 157 -2.88 20.35 0.84
N ASP A 158 -3.65 19.36 0.39
CA ASP A 158 -5.09 19.54 0.06
C ASP A 158 -5.97 19.16 1.25
N VAL A 159 -5.68 18.03 1.93
CA VAL A 159 -6.45 17.54 3.09
C VAL A 159 -5.51 16.95 4.13
N VAL A 160 -5.85 17.13 5.41
CA VAL A 160 -5.18 16.53 6.56
C VAL A 160 -6.18 15.72 7.37
N GLU A 161 -5.92 14.41 7.49
CA GLU A 161 -6.72 13.51 8.33
C GLU A 161 -5.87 13.01 9.49
N LEU A 162 -6.22 13.41 10.73
CA LEU A 162 -5.56 12.95 11.94
C LEU A 162 -6.16 11.64 12.42
N LEU A 163 -5.40 10.55 12.37
CA LEU A 163 -5.80 9.22 12.86
C LEU A 163 -5.20 8.87 14.23
N GLY A 164 -4.87 9.88 15.02
CA GLY A 164 -4.32 9.75 16.37
C GLY A 164 -2.79 9.65 16.37
N HIS A 165 -2.22 8.55 15.93
CA HIS A 165 -0.76 8.33 15.93
C HIS A 165 -0.08 8.66 14.59
N GLU A 166 -0.85 8.87 13.53
CA GLU A 166 -0.38 9.21 12.19
C GLU A 166 -1.30 10.21 11.51
N LEU A 167 -0.80 10.87 10.46
CA LEU A 167 -1.56 11.76 9.58
C LEU A 167 -1.63 11.16 8.20
N ASN A 168 -2.83 11.05 7.63
CA ASN A 168 -2.99 10.90 6.19
C ASN A 168 -3.02 12.28 5.56
N LEU A 169 -2.07 12.57 4.69
CA LEU A 169 -2.02 13.78 3.90
C LEU A 169 -2.45 13.48 2.47
N PHE A 170 -3.46 14.17 2.01
CA PHE A 170 -3.78 14.23 0.59
C PHE A 170 -3.06 15.45 0.03
N VAL A 171 -2.19 15.23 -0.92
CA VAL A 171 -1.28 16.25 -1.44
C VAL A 171 -1.25 16.24 -2.96
N ASN A 172 -0.89 17.39 -3.52
CA ASN A 172 -0.72 17.59 -4.95
C ASN A 172 0.71 18.04 -5.26
N SER A 173 1.33 17.43 -6.27
CA SER A 173 2.60 17.89 -6.85
C SER A 173 2.49 17.88 -8.36
N GLY A 174 2.43 19.07 -8.96
CA GLY A 174 2.19 19.23 -10.40
C GLY A 174 0.84 18.63 -10.83
N LYS A 175 0.88 17.62 -11.70
CA LYS A 175 -0.32 16.88 -12.15
C LYS A 175 -0.69 15.69 -11.27
N ASN A 176 0.14 15.37 -10.27
CA ASN A 176 0.01 14.17 -9.48
C ASN A 176 -0.65 14.44 -8.13
N ASN A 177 -1.75 13.74 -7.85
CA ASN A 177 -2.40 13.68 -6.53
C ASN A 177 -2.05 12.37 -5.87
N PHE A 178 -1.68 12.41 -4.59
CA PHE A 178 -1.32 11.21 -3.85
C PHE A 178 -1.57 11.34 -2.35
N VAL A 179 -1.52 10.22 -1.65
CA VAL A 179 -1.67 10.14 -0.19
C VAL A 179 -0.33 9.76 0.43
N ALA A 180 0.03 10.44 1.52
CA ALA A 180 1.18 10.11 2.33
C ALA A 180 0.77 9.83 3.78
N ILE A 181 1.40 8.86 4.43
CA ILE A 181 1.27 8.65 5.88
C ILE A 181 2.50 9.27 6.55
N VAL A 182 2.28 10.32 7.30
CA VAL A 182 3.38 11.09 7.90
C VAL A 182 3.26 11.20 9.43
N ASP A 183 4.37 11.56 10.06
CA ASP A 183 4.44 11.79 11.50
C ASP A 183 3.55 12.97 11.92
N THR A 184 2.80 12.81 13.00
CA THR A 184 1.89 13.84 13.52
C THR A 184 2.61 15.13 13.92
N ARG A 185 3.91 15.06 14.21
CA ARG A 185 4.74 16.23 14.54
C ARG A 185 4.98 17.17 13.36
N LEU A 186 4.73 16.70 12.14
CA LEU A 186 4.85 17.55 10.95
C LEU A 186 3.88 18.74 10.99
N ALA A 187 2.69 18.55 11.61
CA ALA A 187 1.64 19.57 11.79
C ALA A 187 1.36 20.40 10.52
N PRO A 188 1.11 19.78 9.36
CA PRO A 188 0.93 20.50 8.11
C PRO A 188 -0.35 21.33 8.11
N THR A 189 -0.36 22.41 7.33
CA THR A 189 -1.55 23.25 7.15
C THR A 189 -2.05 23.14 5.72
N VAL A 190 -3.36 22.97 5.55
CA VAL A 190 -4.01 22.93 4.23
C VAL A 190 -3.68 24.19 3.44
N GLY A 191 -3.34 24.04 2.17
CA GLY A 191 -2.96 25.10 1.24
C GLY A 191 -1.46 25.44 1.30
N ASN A 192 -0.69 24.94 2.25
CA ASN A 192 0.76 25.17 2.32
C ASN A 192 1.53 24.17 1.47
N GLU A 193 2.66 24.60 0.93
CA GLU A 193 3.66 23.76 0.31
C GLU A 193 4.53 23.12 1.40
N ILE A 194 4.82 21.83 1.26
CA ILE A 194 5.70 21.07 2.14
C ILE A 194 6.74 20.30 1.34
N ASP A 195 7.89 20.06 1.95
CA ASP A 195 8.93 19.19 1.41
C ASP A 195 8.70 17.74 1.90
N MET A 196 8.67 16.80 0.95
CA MET A 196 8.44 15.39 1.20
C MET A 196 9.54 14.54 0.57
#